data_ec2fd5ba410f05df3a6ad3327cdc7e48
#
_entry.id   ec2fd5ba410f05df3a6ad3327cdc7e48
#
_cell.length_a   1.000
_cell.length_b   1.000
_cell.length_c   1.000
_cell.angle_alpha   90.00
_cell.angle_beta   90.00
_cell.angle_gamma   90.00
#
_symmetry.space_group_name_H-M   'P 1'
#
loop_
_entity.id
_entity.type
_entity.pdbx_description
1 polymer ?
#
loop_
_entity_poly.entity_id
_entity_poly.type
_entity_poly.pdbx_seq_one_letter_code
_entity_poly.pdbx_strand_id
1 'polypeptide(L)'
;NGKLTNEFKQLYASLFKSPEQYIDVVTALGQKKTGMTRDEILEITDKQSGGALSKVLDELEYCGFIRKYNGFGKKSKQTIYQLIDNYTLFYFKFIQQNENNDEHFWSASIDSAMHRAWSGLAFERLCLAHVQQIKTGLGIAGVLSNVYSWRKEADENSDGAQIDLLIDRNDQVINVCEMKYSLSEFSIDAEYERNLRNKKLAFIDSTNTRKAVHLTMVTTYGVRQNSH
;
A
#
# COMPACT_ATOMS: atom_id res chain seq x y z
N ASN A 1 -21.53 -12.11 -18.34
CA ASN A 1 -20.38 -11.22 -18.66
C ASN A 1 -20.62 -9.85 -18.02
N GLY A 2 -20.09 -9.63 -16.82
CA GLY A 2 -20.17 -8.34 -16.13
C GLY A 2 -19.43 -7.23 -16.91
N LYS A 3 -19.92 -6.00 -16.84
CA LYS A 3 -19.33 -4.83 -17.54
C LYS A 3 -17.83 -4.67 -17.27
N LEU A 4 -17.36 -5.06 -16.06
CA LEU A 4 -15.96 -4.92 -15.65
C LEU A 4 -14.99 -5.89 -16.34
N THR A 5 -15.46 -6.95 -16.99
CA THR A 5 -14.58 -7.97 -17.61
C THR A 5 -13.74 -7.39 -18.77
N ASN A 6 -14.33 -6.53 -19.59
CA ASN A 6 -13.66 -5.92 -20.73
C ASN A 6 -13.09 -4.52 -20.42
N GLU A 7 -13.43 -3.96 -19.25
CA GLU A 7 -13.09 -2.60 -18.87
C GLU A 7 -11.58 -2.39 -18.74
N PHE A 8 -10.85 -3.41 -18.25
CA PHE A 8 -9.41 -3.29 -17.99
C PHE A 8 -8.62 -2.85 -19.24
N LYS A 9 -8.79 -3.57 -20.35
CA LYS A 9 -8.09 -3.22 -21.59
C LYS A 9 -8.56 -1.90 -22.19
N GLN A 10 -9.86 -1.63 -22.10
CA GLN A 10 -10.46 -0.39 -22.61
C GLN A 10 -9.99 0.83 -21.82
N LEU A 11 -9.87 0.71 -20.48
CA LEU A 11 -9.36 1.76 -19.62
C LEU A 11 -7.95 2.20 -20.05
N TYR A 12 -7.02 1.25 -20.14
CA TYR A 12 -5.65 1.57 -20.55
C TYR A 12 -5.57 2.07 -21.99
N ALA A 13 -6.35 1.51 -22.90
CA ALA A 13 -6.41 1.96 -24.30
C ALA A 13 -6.98 3.39 -24.44
N SER A 14 -7.88 3.81 -23.57
CA SER A 14 -8.44 5.17 -23.58
C SER A 14 -7.46 6.23 -23.04
N LEU A 15 -6.56 5.83 -22.15
CA LEU A 15 -5.63 6.74 -21.48
C LEU A 15 -4.27 6.84 -22.20
N PHE A 16 -3.81 5.74 -22.81
CA PHE A 16 -2.44 5.64 -23.30
C PHE A 16 -2.39 5.20 -24.77
N LYS A 17 -1.52 5.85 -25.58
CA LYS A 17 -1.36 5.52 -27.02
C LYS A 17 -0.82 4.11 -27.26
N SER A 18 0.01 3.59 -26.36
CA SER A 18 0.61 2.26 -26.42
C SER A 18 0.33 1.54 -25.10
N PRO A 19 -0.93 1.09 -24.89
CA PRO A 19 -1.40 0.61 -23.59
C PRO A 19 -0.66 -0.62 -23.08
N GLU A 20 -0.08 -1.43 -23.95
CA GLU A 20 0.62 -2.67 -23.63
C GLU A 20 1.78 -2.42 -22.64
N GLN A 21 2.52 -1.32 -22.83
CA GLN A 21 3.65 -0.98 -21.99
C GLN A 21 3.23 -0.70 -20.52
N TYR A 22 2.08 -0.06 -20.36
CA TYR A 22 1.51 0.26 -19.04
C TYR A 22 0.92 -0.98 -18.39
N ILE A 23 0.22 -1.81 -19.16
CA ILE A 23 -0.35 -3.09 -18.73
C ILE A 23 0.77 -4.03 -18.23
N ASP A 24 1.89 -4.14 -18.94
CA ASP A 24 3.03 -4.95 -18.51
C ASP A 24 3.56 -4.49 -17.14
N VAL A 25 3.74 -3.18 -16.97
CA VAL A 25 4.25 -2.60 -15.70
C VAL A 25 3.27 -2.82 -14.55
N VAL A 26 1.97 -2.57 -14.74
CA VAL A 26 1.00 -2.79 -13.66
C VAL A 26 0.80 -4.26 -13.37
N THR A 27 0.94 -5.14 -14.37
CA THR A 27 0.90 -6.60 -14.19
C THR A 27 2.09 -7.08 -13.35
N ALA A 28 3.29 -6.59 -13.62
CA ALA A 28 4.46 -6.85 -12.79
C ALA A 28 4.23 -6.36 -11.35
N LEU A 29 3.80 -5.11 -11.18
CA LEU A 29 3.54 -4.53 -9.86
C LEU A 29 2.41 -5.24 -9.08
N GLY A 30 1.44 -5.82 -9.79
CA GLY A 30 0.36 -6.61 -9.19
C GLY A 30 0.84 -7.88 -8.48
N GLN A 31 2.02 -8.40 -8.83
CA GLN A 31 2.60 -9.61 -8.23
C GLN A 31 3.18 -9.38 -6.83
N LYS A 32 3.54 -8.13 -6.49
CA LYS A 32 4.22 -7.81 -5.23
C LYS A 32 3.51 -6.70 -4.45
N LYS A 33 2.76 -7.09 -3.42
CA LYS A 33 1.97 -6.17 -2.58
C LYS A 33 2.78 -4.96 -2.07
N THR A 34 4.04 -5.16 -1.73
CA THR A 34 4.94 -4.11 -1.20
C THR A 34 5.49 -3.18 -2.27
N GLY A 35 5.21 -3.46 -3.55
CA GLY A 35 5.79 -2.73 -4.68
C GLY A 35 7.18 -3.22 -5.06
N MET A 36 7.75 -2.61 -6.08
CA MET A 36 9.03 -2.98 -6.69
C MET A 36 9.91 -1.76 -6.93
N THR A 37 11.20 -1.98 -6.93
CA THR A 37 12.16 -1.01 -7.45
C THR A 37 12.08 -0.96 -8.97
N ARG A 38 12.67 0.09 -9.55
CA ARG A 38 12.76 0.22 -11.00
C ARG A 38 13.51 -0.96 -11.64
N ASP A 39 14.57 -1.44 -10.99
CA ASP A 39 15.39 -2.55 -11.50
C ASP A 39 14.62 -3.88 -11.48
N GLU A 40 13.86 -4.16 -10.42
CA GLU A 40 12.95 -5.32 -10.36
C GLU A 40 11.87 -5.28 -11.46
N ILE A 41 11.33 -4.09 -11.77
CA ILE A 41 10.34 -3.93 -12.86
C ILE A 41 11.00 -4.23 -14.22
N LEU A 42 12.21 -3.72 -14.46
CA LEU A 42 12.96 -3.99 -15.70
C LEU A 42 13.20 -5.47 -15.89
N GLU A 43 13.63 -6.16 -14.84
CA GLU A 43 13.92 -7.60 -14.86
C GLU A 43 12.66 -8.41 -15.24
N ILE A 44 11.51 -8.11 -14.61
CA ILE A 44 10.27 -8.86 -14.86
C ILE A 44 9.67 -8.54 -16.23
N THR A 45 9.78 -7.29 -16.70
CA THR A 45 9.17 -6.89 -17.97
C THR A 45 10.06 -7.12 -19.18
N ASP A 46 11.28 -7.65 -18.97
CA ASP A 46 12.29 -7.86 -20.01
C ASP A 46 12.52 -6.63 -20.91
N LYS A 47 12.37 -5.44 -20.32
CA LYS A 47 12.54 -4.16 -21.01
C LYS A 47 13.97 -3.67 -20.84
N GLN A 48 14.62 -3.34 -21.96
CA GLN A 48 15.91 -2.67 -21.91
C GLN A 48 15.75 -1.28 -21.27
N SER A 49 16.64 -0.98 -20.33
CA SER A 49 16.62 0.26 -19.57
C SER A 49 16.57 1.49 -20.47
N GLY A 50 15.74 2.45 -20.15
CA GLY A 50 15.71 3.70 -20.87
C GLY A 50 14.70 4.69 -20.33
N GLY A 51 14.70 5.89 -20.89
CA GLY A 51 13.72 6.95 -20.60
C GLY A 51 12.25 6.51 -20.77
N ALA A 52 12.01 5.47 -21.60
CA ALA A 52 10.67 4.93 -21.82
C ALA A 52 10.00 4.40 -20.55
N LEU A 53 10.70 3.58 -19.74
CA LEU A 53 10.12 3.10 -18.47
C LEU A 53 9.87 4.23 -17.49
N SER A 54 10.79 5.21 -17.39
CA SER A 54 10.59 6.37 -16.51
C SER A 54 9.33 7.14 -16.87
N LYS A 55 9.09 7.36 -18.17
CA LYS A 55 7.89 8.01 -18.66
C LYS A 55 6.63 7.22 -18.28
N VAL A 56 6.63 5.89 -18.51
CA VAL A 56 5.50 5.01 -18.14
C VAL A 56 5.19 5.10 -16.64
N LEU A 57 6.22 5.05 -15.79
CA LEU A 57 6.06 5.13 -14.34
C LEU A 57 5.52 6.51 -13.90
N ASP A 58 6.03 7.60 -14.47
CA ASP A 58 5.55 8.96 -14.15
C ASP A 58 4.10 9.16 -14.61
N GLU A 59 3.71 8.66 -15.77
CA GLU A 59 2.34 8.75 -16.27
C GLU A 59 1.37 7.87 -15.46
N LEU A 60 1.76 6.65 -15.07
CA LEU A 60 0.98 5.80 -14.18
C LEU A 60 0.79 6.43 -12.79
N GLU A 61 1.82 7.09 -12.27
CA GLU A 61 1.72 7.83 -11.00
C GLU A 61 0.79 9.04 -11.15
N TYR A 62 0.95 9.81 -12.22
CA TYR A 62 0.09 10.97 -12.48
C TYR A 62 -1.39 10.60 -12.62
N CYS A 63 -1.68 9.47 -13.27
CA CYS A 63 -3.04 8.95 -13.40
C CYS A 63 -3.57 8.23 -12.14
N GLY A 64 -2.76 8.10 -11.08
CA GLY A 64 -3.18 7.50 -9.82
C GLY A 64 -3.23 5.96 -9.80
N PHE A 65 -2.66 5.29 -10.81
CA PHE A 65 -2.57 3.81 -10.81
C PHE A 65 -1.54 3.31 -9.82
N ILE A 66 -0.43 4.02 -9.71
CA ILE A 66 0.67 3.66 -8.81
C ILE A 66 1.04 4.84 -7.93
N ARG A 67 1.69 4.55 -6.83
CA ARG A 67 2.43 5.55 -6.05
C ARG A 67 3.91 5.21 -6.05
N LYS A 68 4.74 6.23 -5.91
CA LYS A 68 6.14 6.06 -5.59
C LYS A 68 6.40 6.52 -4.15
N TYR A 69 7.26 5.80 -3.46
CA TYR A 69 7.66 6.15 -2.11
C TYR A 69 9.09 5.69 -1.83
N ASN A 70 9.71 6.32 -0.85
CA ASN A 70 11.04 5.93 -0.38
C ASN A 70 10.93 5.22 0.98
N GLY A 71 11.82 4.28 1.21
CA GLY A 71 12.02 3.73 2.55
C GLY A 71 12.63 4.80 3.47
N PHE A 72 12.20 4.85 4.73
CA PHE A 72 12.77 5.75 5.74
C PHE A 72 14.29 5.55 5.85
N GLY A 73 15.07 6.63 5.76
CA GLY A 73 16.53 6.58 5.80
C GLY A 73 17.20 6.05 4.52
N LYS A 74 16.44 5.71 3.47
CA LYS A 74 16.97 5.20 2.20
C LYS A 74 17.19 6.33 1.19
N LYS A 75 18.20 6.15 0.31
CA LYS A 75 18.49 7.10 -0.77
C LYS A 75 17.46 6.98 -1.89
N SER A 76 17.27 8.05 -2.68
CA SER A 76 16.33 8.11 -3.81
C SER A 76 16.48 7.00 -4.87
N LYS A 77 17.66 6.39 -5.01
CA LYS A 77 17.88 5.24 -5.91
C LYS A 77 17.10 3.98 -5.54
N GLN A 78 16.52 3.93 -4.32
CA GLN A 78 15.71 2.80 -3.82
C GLN A 78 14.22 3.15 -3.76
N THR A 79 13.78 4.07 -4.63
CA THR A 79 12.36 4.37 -4.79
C THR A 79 11.58 3.11 -5.15
N ILE A 80 10.50 2.88 -4.43
CA ILE A 80 9.56 1.76 -4.64
C ILE A 80 8.33 2.29 -5.37
N TYR A 81 7.93 1.58 -6.41
CA TYR A 81 6.69 1.78 -7.15
C TYR A 81 5.68 0.73 -6.72
N GLN A 82 4.49 1.14 -6.35
CA GLN A 82 3.47 0.27 -5.79
C GLN A 82 2.13 0.51 -6.48
N LEU A 83 1.50 -0.56 -6.95
CA LEU A 83 0.15 -0.51 -7.50
C LEU A 83 -0.85 -0.19 -6.39
N ILE A 84 -1.64 0.88 -6.57
CA ILE A 84 -2.62 1.36 -5.60
C ILE A 84 -4.04 1.45 -6.18
N ASP A 85 -4.19 1.39 -7.49
CA ASP A 85 -5.51 1.41 -8.11
C ASP A 85 -6.32 0.18 -7.74
N ASN A 86 -7.43 0.40 -7.02
CA ASN A 86 -8.27 -0.66 -6.50
C ASN A 86 -8.96 -1.46 -7.60
N TYR A 87 -9.30 -0.82 -8.74
CA TYR A 87 -9.90 -1.55 -9.86
C TYR A 87 -8.90 -2.51 -10.50
N THR A 88 -7.69 -2.06 -10.82
CA THR A 88 -6.64 -2.91 -11.40
C THR A 88 -6.28 -4.08 -10.47
N LEU A 89 -6.16 -3.82 -9.15
CA LEU A 89 -5.93 -4.87 -8.16
C LEU A 89 -7.09 -5.88 -8.10
N PHE A 90 -8.34 -5.38 -8.14
CA PHE A 90 -9.53 -6.22 -8.17
C PHE A 90 -9.61 -7.07 -9.43
N TYR A 91 -9.28 -6.47 -10.59
CA TYR A 91 -9.22 -7.16 -11.87
C TYR A 91 -8.26 -8.36 -11.82
N PHE A 92 -7.02 -8.14 -11.38
CA PHE A 92 -6.02 -9.22 -11.30
C PHE A 92 -6.42 -10.32 -10.31
N LYS A 93 -7.01 -9.94 -9.19
CA LYS A 93 -7.31 -10.90 -8.14
C LYS A 93 -8.59 -11.71 -8.38
N PHE A 94 -9.58 -11.11 -9.01
CA PHE A 94 -10.93 -11.70 -9.08
C PHE A 94 -11.45 -11.85 -10.50
N ILE A 95 -11.31 -10.83 -11.36
CA ILE A 95 -11.92 -10.87 -12.67
C ILE A 95 -11.10 -11.75 -13.61
N GLN A 96 -9.79 -11.54 -13.65
CA GLN A 96 -8.88 -12.29 -14.52
C GLN A 96 -8.88 -13.80 -14.19
N GLN A 97 -9.07 -14.15 -12.91
CA GLN A 97 -9.05 -15.53 -12.42
C GLN A 97 -10.43 -16.20 -12.43
N ASN A 98 -11.50 -15.47 -12.76
CA ASN A 98 -12.85 -16.01 -12.83
C ASN A 98 -13.11 -16.73 -14.17
N GLU A 99 -12.51 -17.90 -14.33
CA GLU A 99 -12.59 -18.71 -15.56
C GLU A 99 -14.02 -19.12 -15.92
N ASN A 100 -14.86 -19.31 -14.92
CA ASN A 100 -16.25 -19.77 -15.09
C ASN A 100 -17.24 -18.64 -15.42
N ASN A 101 -16.79 -17.39 -15.47
CA ASN A 101 -17.65 -16.22 -15.68
C ASN A 101 -18.89 -16.19 -14.78
N ASP A 102 -18.78 -16.70 -13.55
CA ASP A 102 -19.87 -16.65 -12.57
C ASP A 102 -20.16 -15.20 -12.19
N GLU A 103 -21.30 -14.69 -12.59
CA GLU A 103 -21.74 -13.32 -12.32
C GLU A 103 -22.10 -13.08 -10.84
N HIS A 104 -22.31 -14.16 -10.07
CA HIS A 104 -22.61 -14.10 -8.64
C HIS A 104 -21.38 -14.31 -7.74
N PHE A 105 -20.19 -14.58 -8.31
CA PHE A 105 -19.00 -14.92 -7.51
C PHE A 105 -18.69 -13.90 -6.41
N TRP A 106 -18.90 -12.61 -6.70
CA TRP A 106 -18.63 -11.55 -5.73
C TRP A 106 -19.68 -11.53 -4.61
N SER A 107 -20.96 -11.53 -4.95
CA SER A 107 -22.04 -11.56 -3.96
C SER A 107 -22.04 -12.83 -3.12
N ALA A 108 -21.68 -13.96 -3.71
CA ALA A 108 -21.52 -15.24 -3.01
C ALA A 108 -20.27 -15.28 -2.11
N SER A 109 -19.30 -14.39 -2.33
CA SER A 109 -18.05 -14.32 -1.55
C SER A 109 -18.13 -13.40 -0.33
N ILE A 110 -19.23 -12.69 -0.12
CA ILE A 110 -19.42 -11.80 1.03
C ILE A 110 -19.18 -12.60 2.32
N ASP A 111 -18.42 -11.99 3.27
CA ASP A 111 -17.99 -12.60 4.52
C ASP A 111 -17.01 -13.79 4.41
N SER A 112 -16.57 -14.14 3.21
CA SER A 112 -15.47 -15.09 3.05
C SER A 112 -14.12 -14.53 3.52
N ALA A 113 -13.18 -15.43 3.82
CA ALA A 113 -11.79 -15.02 4.13
C ALA A 113 -11.15 -14.20 2.99
N MET A 114 -11.48 -14.55 1.74
CA MET A 114 -11.02 -13.85 0.54
C MET A 114 -11.55 -12.41 0.48
N HIS A 115 -12.84 -12.21 0.76
CA HIS A 115 -13.47 -10.88 0.79
C HIS A 115 -12.87 -10.01 1.92
N ARG A 116 -12.70 -10.58 3.13
CA ARG A 116 -12.06 -9.86 4.25
C ARG A 116 -10.62 -9.46 3.94
N ALA A 117 -9.82 -10.35 3.34
CA ALA A 117 -8.45 -10.05 2.93
C ALA A 117 -8.40 -8.95 1.86
N TRP A 118 -9.35 -8.95 0.92
CA TRP A 118 -9.48 -7.88 -0.06
C TRP A 118 -9.83 -6.55 0.58
N SER A 119 -10.83 -6.53 1.47
CA SER A 119 -11.26 -5.30 2.15
C SER A 119 -10.13 -4.67 2.95
N GLY A 120 -9.31 -5.49 3.62
CA GLY A 120 -8.10 -5.03 4.31
C GLY A 120 -7.09 -4.39 3.36
N LEU A 121 -6.79 -5.03 2.23
CA LEU A 121 -5.88 -4.51 1.21
C LEU A 121 -6.42 -3.20 0.60
N ALA A 122 -7.69 -3.19 0.22
CA ALA A 122 -8.32 -2.02 -0.40
C ALA A 122 -8.35 -0.82 0.56
N PHE A 123 -8.64 -1.06 1.85
CA PHE A 123 -8.61 -0.01 2.87
C PHE A 123 -7.20 0.56 3.07
N GLU A 124 -6.17 -0.29 3.14
CA GLU A 124 -4.78 0.13 3.21
C GLU A 124 -4.43 1.04 2.01
N ARG A 125 -4.80 0.65 0.78
CA ARG A 125 -4.56 1.45 -0.43
C ARG A 125 -5.29 2.79 -0.40
N LEU A 126 -6.54 2.77 0.05
CA LEU A 126 -7.32 3.99 0.25
C LEU A 126 -6.63 4.95 1.24
N CYS A 127 -6.17 4.44 2.38
CA CYS A 127 -5.44 5.25 3.36
C CYS A 127 -4.15 5.85 2.78
N LEU A 128 -3.39 5.05 2.01
CA LEU A 128 -2.15 5.50 1.38
C LEU A 128 -2.39 6.56 0.28
N ALA A 129 -3.52 6.52 -0.41
CA ALA A 129 -3.93 7.56 -1.36
C ALA A 129 -4.44 8.84 -0.67
N HIS A 130 -4.86 8.75 0.61
CA HIS A 130 -5.51 9.83 1.34
C HIS A 130 -4.73 10.29 2.59
N VAL A 131 -3.40 10.30 2.51
CA VAL A 131 -2.54 10.70 3.66
C VAL A 131 -2.83 12.12 4.14
N GLN A 132 -3.24 13.04 3.25
CA GLN A 132 -3.58 14.41 3.63
C GLN A 132 -4.82 14.47 4.52
N GLN A 133 -5.82 13.62 4.25
CA GLN A 133 -7.03 13.50 5.09
C GLN A 133 -6.68 12.90 6.46
N ILE A 134 -5.77 11.91 6.48
CA ILE A 134 -5.24 11.35 7.75
C ILE A 134 -4.55 12.46 8.57
N LYS A 135 -3.68 13.27 7.94
CA LYS A 135 -3.03 14.41 8.60
C LYS A 135 -4.03 15.42 9.13
N THR A 136 -5.11 15.66 8.39
CA THR A 136 -6.20 16.55 8.83
C THR A 136 -6.92 15.98 10.05
N GLY A 137 -7.28 14.71 10.02
CA GLY A 137 -7.91 14.01 11.14
C GLY A 137 -7.05 13.98 12.41
N LEU A 138 -5.72 13.94 12.25
CA LEU A 138 -4.75 14.00 13.35
C LEU A 138 -4.47 15.44 13.84
N GLY A 139 -5.04 16.47 13.22
CA GLY A 139 -4.76 17.87 13.55
C GLY A 139 -3.36 18.35 13.17
N ILE A 140 -2.67 17.66 12.26
CA ILE A 140 -1.27 17.95 11.87
C ILE A 140 -1.13 18.38 10.40
N ALA A 141 -2.22 18.73 9.73
CA ALA A 141 -2.19 19.14 8.32
C ALA A 141 -1.28 20.36 8.06
N GLY A 142 -1.16 21.26 9.05
CA GLY A 142 -0.27 22.42 8.97
C GLY A 142 1.20 22.12 9.31
N VAL A 143 1.54 20.92 9.73
CA VAL A 143 2.91 20.53 10.06
C VAL A 143 3.62 20.00 8.82
N LEU A 144 4.74 20.61 8.46
CA LEU A 144 5.58 20.11 7.37
C LEU A 144 6.05 18.69 7.71
N SER A 145 5.84 17.77 6.81
CA SER A 145 6.18 16.36 7.04
C SER A 145 6.46 15.64 5.73
N ASN A 146 7.28 14.60 5.83
CA ASN A 146 7.54 13.65 4.74
C ASN A 146 6.84 12.33 5.02
N VAL A 147 6.52 11.60 3.96
CA VAL A 147 5.83 10.30 4.02
C VAL A 147 6.79 9.23 3.56
N TYR A 148 6.91 8.17 4.36
CA TYR A 148 7.79 7.04 4.08
C TYR A 148 7.07 5.71 4.38
N SER A 149 7.65 4.63 3.93
CA SER A 149 7.47 3.30 4.51
C SER A 149 8.76 2.87 5.20
N TRP A 150 8.69 1.80 5.98
CA TRP A 150 9.88 1.19 6.56
C TRP A 150 9.72 -0.32 6.62
N ARG A 151 10.82 -1.03 6.39
CA ARG A 151 10.88 -2.48 6.47
C ARG A 151 12.20 -2.92 7.03
N LYS A 152 12.16 -3.90 7.91
CA LYS A 152 13.27 -4.69 8.39
C LYS A 152 13.03 -6.14 7.98
N GLU A 153 13.98 -6.76 7.31
CA GLU A 153 13.95 -8.21 7.05
C GLU A 153 14.18 -8.97 8.36
N ALA A 154 13.61 -10.17 8.45
CA ALA A 154 13.93 -11.07 9.54
C ALA A 154 15.39 -11.48 9.48
N ASP A 155 16.03 -11.60 10.64
CA ASP A 155 17.37 -12.15 10.80
C ASP A 155 17.36 -13.25 11.89
N GLU A 156 18.49 -13.88 12.16
CA GLU A 156 18.61 -14.96 13.15
C GLU A 156 18.17 -14.56 14.57
N ASN A 157 18.16 -13.27 14.88
CA ASN A 157 17.92 -12.75 16.22
C ASN A 157 16.64 -11.90 16.32
N SER A 158 15.96 -11.63 15.19
CA SER A 158 14.80 -10.75 15.19
C SER A 158 13.80 -11.08 14.08
N ASP A 159 12.54 -10.98 14.42
CA ASP A 159 11.45 -11.03 13.45
C ASP A 159 11.50 -9.84 12.48
N GLY A 160 11.07 -10.08 11.23
CA GLY A 160 10.87 -9.02 10.26
C GLY A 160 9.74 -8.08 10.69
N ALA A 161 9.85 -6.81 10.33
CA ALA A 161 8.82 -5.82 10.61
C ALA A 161 8.60 -4.88 9.43
N GLN A 162 7.36 -4.48 9.20
CA GLN A 162 7.00 -3.57 8.13
C GLN A 162 6.02 -2.50 8.64
N ILE A 163 6.26 -1.26 8.20
CA ILE A 163 5.39 -0.11 8.43
C ILE A 163 5.08 0.49 7.06
N ASP A 164 3.81 0.47 6.68
CA ASP A 164 3.36 0.91 5.36
C ASP A 164 3.23 2.43 5.25
N LEU A 165 3.03 3.12 6.38
CA LEU A 165 2.91 4.57 6.46
C LEU A 165 3.63 5.13 7.69
N LEU A 166 4.66 5.91 7.42
CA LEU A 166 5.32 6.78 8.39
C LEU A 166 5.07 8.23 8.01
N ILE A 167 4.64 9.06 8.94
CA ILE A 167 4.57 10.51 8.77
C ILE A 167 5.69 11.12 9.62
N ASP A 168 6.77 11.49 8.95
CA ASP A 168 7.96 12.09 9.59
C ASP A 168 7.81 13.60 9.62
N ARG A 169 7.50 14.13 10.79
CA ARG A 169 7.16 15.53 11.04
C ARG A 169 8.38 16.37 11.40
N ASN A 170 8.34 17.64 11.02
CA ASN A 170 9.40 18.60 11.36
C ASN A 170 9.38 19.05 12.83
N ASP A 171 8.28 18.83 13.55
CA ASP A 171 8.14 19.12 14.98
C ASP A 171 8.69 18.01 15.89
N GLN A 172 9.62 17.22 15.41
CA GLN A 172 10.33 16.16 16.12
C GLN A 172 9.47 14.96 16.53
N VAL A 173 8.41 14.69 15.76
CA VAL A 173 7.53 13.52 15.95
C VAL A 173 7.50 12.68 14.68
N ILE A 174 7.43 11.36 14.84
CA ILE A 174 7.13 10.39 13.78
C ILE A 174 5.84 9.65 14.16
N ASN A 175 4.82 9.70 13.30
CA ASN A 175 3.65 8.85 13.43
C ASN A 175 3.90 7.54 12.68
N VAL A 176 3.90 6.43 13.40
CA VAL A 176 3.88 5.06 12.88
C VAL A 176 2.42 4.68 12.72
N CYS A 177 1.92 4.70 11.48
CA CYS A 177 0.53 4.47 11.20
C CYS A 177 0.28 2.99 10.90
N GLU A 178 -0.68 2.41 11.62
CA GLU A 178 -1.21 1.06 11.36
C GLU A 178 -2.64 1.19 10.85
N MET A 179 -2.90 0.63 9.69
CA MET A 179 -4.18 0.72 9.01
C MET A 179 -4.96 -0.58 9.15
N LYS A 180 -6.19 -0.53 9.67
CA LYS A 180 -7.03 -1.73 9.87
C LYS A 180 -8.46 -1.50 9.40
N TYR A 181 -8.87 -2.36 8.45
CA TYR A 181 -10.27 -2.50 8.10
C TYR A 181 -10.99 -3.37 9.13
N SER A 182 -12.13 -2.92 9.59
CA SER A 182 -13.02 -3.66 10.49
C SER A 182 -14.48 -3.34 10.17
N LEU A 183 -15.39 -4.21 10.56
CA LEU A 183 -16.85 -4.02 10.39
C LEU A 183 -17.48 -3.33 11.60
N SER A 184 -16.70 -3.07 12.65
CA SER A 184 -17.07 -2.35 13.87
C SER A 184 -15.84 -1.68 14.45
N GLU A 185 -15.92 -1.06 15.62
CA GLU A 185 -14.76 -0.56 16.34
C GLU A 185 -13.69 -1.64 16.47
N PHE A 186 -12.45 -1.30 16.12
CA PHE A 186 -11.33 -2.23 16.20
C PHE A 186 -10.91 -2.42 17.66
N SER A 187 -10.86 -3.67 18.11
CA SER A 187 -10.40 -3.99 19.46
C SER A 187 -8.95 -4.44 19.42
N ILE A 188 -8.10 -3.78 20.20
CA ILE A 188 -6.70 -4.17 20.41
C ILE A 188 -6.68 -5.17 21.57
N ASP A 189 -6.21 -6.39 21.30
CA ASP A 189 -5.95 -7.39 22.34
C ASP A 189 -4.47 -7.37 22.76
N ALA A 190 -4.12 -8.12 23.79
CA ALA A 190 -2.76 -8.14 24.36
C ALA A 190 -1.70 -8.64 23.35
N GLU A 191 -2.06 -9.55 22.46
CA GLU A 191 -1.16 -10.04 21.42
C GLU A 191 -0.90 -8.96 20.37
N TYR A 192 -1.96 -8.32 19.92
CA TYR A 192 -1.86 -7.25 18.93
C TYR A 192 -1.11 -6.03 19.48
N GLU A 193 -1.36 -5.64 20.74
CA GLU A 193 -0.61 -4.60 21.42
C GLU A 193 0.90 -4.92 21.45
N ARG A 194 1.26 -6.15 21.83
CA ARG A 194 2.66 -6.59 21.83
C ARG A 194 3.28 -6.48 20.44
N ASN A 195 2.56 -6.90 19.40
CA ASN A 195 3.04 -6.80 18.02
C ASN A 195 3.26 -5.34 17.59
N LEU A 196 2.38 -4.42 17.97
CA LEU A 196 2.54 -2.99 17.69
C LEU A 196 3.75 -2.41 18.44
N ARG A 197 3.95 -2.78 19.69
CA ARG A 197 5.12 -2.36 20.49
C ARG A 197 6.42 -2.88 19.89
N ASN A 198 6.48 -4.16 19.52
CA ASN A 198 7.65 -4.75 18.88
C ASN A 198 7.98 -4.05 17.56
N LYS A 199 6.99 -3.79 16.73
CA LYS A 199 7.15 -3.04 15.47
C LYS A 199 7.73 -1.64 15.71
N LYS A 200 7.20 -0.91 16.69
CA LYS A 200 7.70 0.42 17.09
C LYS A 200 9.14 0.35 17.60
N LEU A 201 9.47 -0.60 18.48
CA LEU A 201 10.83 -0.77 19.01
C LEU A 201 11.81 -1.13 17.89
N ALA A 202 11.47 -2.10 17.03
CA ALA A 202 12.30 -2.48 15.90
C ALA A 202 12.61 -1.28 14.97
N PHE A 203 11.63 -0.39 14.75
CA PHE A 203 11.83 0.85 13.99
C PHE A 203 12.80 1.80 14.69
N ILE A 204 12.62 2.06 16.00
CA ILE A 204 13.47 2.97 16.79
C ILE A 204 14.91 2.46 16.79
N ASP A 205 15.10 1.16 17.09
CA ASP A 205 16.43 0.54 17.23
C ASP A 205 17.18 0.54 15.90
N SER A 206 16.50 0.22 14.79
CA SER A 206 17.15 0.15 13.47
C SER A 206 17.46 1.51 12.87
N THR A 207 16.70 2.55 13.24
CA THR A 207 16.87 3.89 12.66
C THR A 207 17.67 4.84 13.57
N ASN A 208 17.86 4.47 14.83
CA ASN A 208 18.46 5.32 15.87
C ASN A 208 17.83 6.72 15.92
N THR A 209 16.52 6.82 15.64
CA THR A 209 15.82 8.10 15.62
C THR A 209 15.78 8.72 17.01
N ARG A 210 15.99 10.05 17.08
CA ARG A 210 15.84 10.84 18.31
C ARG A 210 14.46 11.51 18.41
N LYS A 211 13.62 11.38 17.38
CA LYS A 211 12.27 11.93 17.38
C LYS A 211 11.35 11.09 18.27
N ALA A 212 10.34 11.73 18.82
CA ALA A 212 9.26 11.00 19.51
C ALA A 212 8.49 10.13 18.50
N VAL A 213 8.25 8.86 18.83
CA VAL A 213 7.56 7.91 17.94
C VAL A 213 6.19 7.58 18.54
N HIS A 214 5.14 7.97 17.82
CA HIS A 214 3.76 7.73 18.21
C HIS A 214 3.14 6.65 17.32
N LEU A 215 2.54 5.64 17.93
CA LEU A 215 1.66 4.70 17.25
C LEU A 215 0.34 5.41 16.91
N THR A 216 -0.12 5.23 15.69
CA THR A 216 -1.32 5.87 15.17
C THR A 216 -2.17 4.83 14.46
N MET A 217 -3.35 4.54 15.02
CA MET A 217 -4.31 3.64 14.38
C MET A 217 -5.19 4.41 13.41
N VAL A 218 -5.33 3.87 12.20
CA VAL A 218 -6.28 4.33 11.18
C VAL A 218 -7.26 3.20 10.90
N THR A 219 -8.51 3.36 11.31
CA THR A 219 -9.52 2.31 11.24
C THR A 219 -10.82 2.83 10.63
N THR A 220 -11.68 1.91 10.17
CA THR A 220 -12.97 2.27 9.56
C THR A 220 -13.96 2.90 10.57
N TYR A 221 -13.95 2.42 11.83
CA TYR A 221 -14.96 2.82 12.84
C TYR A 221 -14.35 3.28 14.17
N GLY A 222 -13.05 3.57 14.20
CA GLY A 222 -12.34 3.90 15.44
C GLY A 222 -11.81 2.66 16.18
N VAL A 223 -11.20 2.92 17.32
CA VAL A 223 -10.63 1.90 18.19
C VAL A 223 -11.45 1.86 19.47
N ARG A 224 -11.87 0.66 19.87
CA ARG A 224 -12.58 0.46 21.11
C ARG A 224 -11.66 0.75 22.30
N GLN A 225 -12.12 1.57 23.22
CA GLN A 225 -11.37 1.85 24.43
C GLN A 225 -11.37 0.61 25.35
N ASN A 226 -10.19 0.14 25.71
CA ASN A 226 -9.96 -0.97 26.62
C ASN A 226 -8.67 -0.75 27.44
N SER A 227 -8.16 -1.78 28.10
CA SER A 227 -6.93 -1.70 28.94
C SER A 227 -5.62 -1.81 28.14
N HIS A 228 -5.69 -1.96 26.83
CA HIS A 228 -4.55 -2.13 25.92
C HIS A 228 -4.28 -0.90 25.08
#